data_473351d200ae87baeb87660641e06d4b
#
_entry.id   473351d200ae87baeb87660641e06d4b
#
_cell.length_a   1.000
_cell.length_b   1.000
_cell.length_c   1.000
_cell.angle_alpha   90.00
_cell.angle_beta   90.00
_cell.angle_gamma   90.00
#
_symmetry.space_group_name_H-M   'P 1'
#
loop_
_entity.id
_entity.type
_entity.pdbx_description
1 polymer ?
#
loop_
_entity_poly.entity_id
_entity_poly.type
_entity_poly.pdbx_seq_one_letter_code
_entity_poly.pdbx_strand_id
1 'polypeptide(L)'
;MRRMSHTKLHTRRLGLTVLLLILCSVLLVSCMAGPNAMWIRGIFGLDVNDYFAEAPLRQLQPDGTVAALLSNMVGIIVSDSIHLTPFSGTSEAVRIYRDAILNDMLRDDYSRYTGNRQAINSVSRVYPYLSTSTLIAKDDFENVVFRYFGGTSVSHKSGTAFSYLSRAGYYTSPLQARECVAEVEIRELYETEHTYRMQFVLTANGETSDIYTAVFVKRNDGSCYWKALR
;
A
#
# COMPACT_ATOMS: atom_id res chain seq x y z
N MET A 1 -49.91 11.54 -49.41
CA MET A 1 -50.28 11.18 -48.02
C MET A 1 -49.37 10.06 -47.52
N ARG A 2 -48.60 10.29 -46.47
CA ARG A 2 -47.90 9.40 -45.51
C ARG A 2 -46.47 9.87 -45.23
N ARG A 3 -46.38 10.99 -44.47
CA ARG A 3 -45.13 11.35 -43.78
C ARG A 3 -45.42 11.45 -42.26
N MET A 4 -45.63 10.32 -41.60
CA MET A 4 -45.89 10.32 -40.14
C MET A 4 -45.39 9.04 -39.42
N SER A 5 -44.25 8.48 -39.77
CA SER A 5 -43.76 7.29 -39.01
C SER A 5 -42.34 7.40 -38.46
N HIS A 6 -41.52 8.32 -38.98
CA HIS A 6 -40.11 8.38 -38.53
C HIS A 6 -39.90 9.09 -37.18
N THR A 7 -40.69 10.08 -36.84
CA THR A 7 -40.56 10.83 -35.57
C THR A 7 -40.92 10.01 -34.33
N LYS A 8 -41.92 9.12 -34.43
CA LYS A 8 -42.32 8.26 -33.29
C LYS A 8 -41.31 7.18 -32.96
N LEU A 9 -40.50 6.74 -33.91
CA LEU A 9 -39.46 5.74 -33.68
C LEU A 9 -38.22 6.31 -32.98
N HIS A 10 -37.86 7.54 -33.33
CA HIS A 10 -36.74 8.27 -32.70
C HIS A 10 -37.00 8.63 -31.22
N THR A 11 -38.23 9.11 -30.92
CA THR A 11 -38.60 9.44 -29.53
C THR A 11 -38.69 8.19 -28.63
N ARG A 12 -39.12 7.05 -29.16
CA ARG A 12 -39.12 5.77 -28.41
C ARG A 12 -37.69 5.27 -28.15
N ARG A 13 -36.78 5.39 -29.10
CA ARG A 13 -35.37 4.98 -28.92
C ARG A 13 -34.68 5.90 -27.94
N LEU A 14 -34.89 7.22 -28.01
CA LEU A 14 -34.33 8.19 -27.08
C LEU A 14 -34.85 7.94 -25.66
N GLY A 15 -36.14 7.68 -25.47
CA GLY A 15 -36.72 7.36 -24.18
C GLY A 15 -36.17 6.06 -23.58
N LEU A 16 -35.93 5.02 -24.40
CA LEU A 16 -35.35 3.77 -23.95
C LEU A 16 -33.88 3.95 -23.53
N THR A 17 -33.10 4.75 -24.23
CA THR A 17 -31.69 5.05 -23.91
C THR A 17 -31.58 5.85 -22.63
N VAL A 18 -32.44 6.85 -22.41
CA VAL A 18 -32.48 7.64 -21.18
C VAL A 18 -32.92 6.77 -20.01
N LEU A 19 -33.91 5.89 -20.19
CA LEU A 19 -34.36 4.95 -19.15
C LEU A 19 -33.24 3.97 -18.78
N LEU A 20 -32.48 3.47 -19.75
CA LEU A 20 -31.35 2.56 -19.52
C LEU A 20 -30.21 3.27 -18.76
N LEU A 21 -29.92 4.52 -19.11
CA LEU A 21 -28.92 5.33 -18.40
C LEU A 21 -29.35 5.62 -16.94
N ILE A 22 -30.63 5.91 -16.71
CA ILE A 22 -31.15 6.10 -15.35
C ILE A 22 -31.10 4.78 -14.58
N LEU A 23 -31.46 3.64 -15.20
CA LEU A 23 -31.40 2.34 -14.55
C LEU A 23 -29.96 1.95 -14.20
N CYS A 24 -29.00 2.17 -15.13
CA CYS A 24 -27.58 1.95 -14.87
C CYS A 24 -27.04 2.86 -13.75
N SER A 25 -27.47 4.13 -13.70
CA SER A 25 -27.05 5.04 -12.63
C SER A 25 -27.64 4.65 -11.28
N VAL A 26 -28.91 4.21 -11.23
CA VAL A 26 -29.57 3.71 -10.00
C VAL A 26 -28.91 2.40 -9.54
N LEU A 27 -28.58 1.48 -10.45
CA LEU A 27 -27.85 0.25 -10.12
C LEU A 27 -26.44 0.54 -9.63
N LEU A 28 -25.73 1.49 -10.24
CA LEU A 28 -24.41 1.93 -9.77
C LEU A 28 -24.49 2.54 -8.37
N VAL A 29 -25.47 3.42 -8.13
CA VAL A 29 -25.67 4.02 -6.79
C VAL A 29 -26.08 2.95 -5.76
N SER A 30 -26.93 1.99 -6.14
CA SER A 30 -27.31 0.88 -5.24
C SER A 30 -26.15 -0.05 -4.94
N CYS A 31 -25.29 -0.34 -5.93
CA CYS A 31 -24.04 -1.08 -5.74
C CYS A 31 -23.06 -0.31 -4.84
N MET A 32 -23.08 1.02 -4.87
CA MET A 32 -22.21 1.89 -4.08
C MET A 32 -22.71 2.08 -2.62
N ALA A 33 -23.95 1.76 -2.32
CA ALA A 33 -24.56 1.90 -0.99
C ALA A 33 -24.65 0.60 -0.17
N GLY A 34 -24.35 -0.55 -0.77
CA GLY A 34 -24.40 -1.85 -0.09
C GLY A 34 -23.08 -2.30 0.56
N PRO A 35 -23.08 -3.36 1.38
CA PRO A 35 -21.88 -3.90 2.01
C PRO A 35 -20.77 -4.30 1.01
N ASN A 36 -21.12 -4.59 -0.24
CA ASN A 36 -20.17 -4.84 -1.32
C ASN A 36 -19.58 -3.56 -1.96
N ALA A 37 -20.06 -2.39 -1.57
CA ALA A 37 -19.61 -1.11 -2.11
C ALA A 37 -18.14 -0.82 -1.78
N MET A 38 -17.64 -1.28 -0.65
CA MET A 38 -16.22 -1.11 -0.27
C MET A 38 -15.28 -1.79 -1.27
N TRP A 39 -15.65 -2.95 -1.81
CA TRP A 39 -14.86 -3.64 -2.83
C TRP A 39 -14.78 -2.84 -4.14
N ILE A 40 -15.91 -2.31 -4.62
CA ILE A 40 -16.00 -1.50 -5.84
C ILE A 40 -15.25 -0.17 -5.65
N ARG A 41 -15.42 0.49 -4.52
CA ARG A 41 -14.72 1.74 -4.15
C ARG A 41 -13.20 1.53 -4.06
N GLY A 42 -12.75 0.39 -3.52
CA GLY A 42 -11.34 0.02 -3.47
C GLY A 42 -10.69 -0.14 -4.85
N ILE A 43 -11.42 -0.69 -5.83
CA ILE A 43 -10.95 -0.81 -7.23
C ILE A 43 -10.78 0.55 -7.91
N PHE A 44 -11.69 1.50 -7.64
CA PHE A 44 -11.68 2.84 -8.25
C PHE A 44 -10.88 3.88 -7.47
N GLY A 45 -10.23 3.49 -6.37
CA GLY A 45 -9.47 4.42 -5.52
C GLY A 45 -10.35 5.46 -4.80
N LEU A 46 -11.64 5.20 -4.74
CA LEU A 46 -12.65 6.18 -4.33
C LEU A 46 -12.93 6.15 -2.83
N ASP A 47 -12.02 5.86 -1.91
CA ASP A 47 -12.26 6.18 -0.50
C ASP A 47 -11.22 5.63 0.47
N VAL A 48 -10.16 6.38 0.65
CA VAL A 48 -9.34 6.24 1.85
C VAL A 48 -10.04 6.85 3.06
N ASN A 49 -10.90 7.84 2.84
CA ASN A 49 -11.61 8.53 3.93
C ASN A 49 -12.64 7.65 4.64
N ASP A 50 -13.31 6.72 3.95
CA ASP A 50 -14.30 5.82 4.56
C ASP A 50 -13.69 4.86 5.58
N TYR A 51 -12.46 4.37 5.35
CA TYR A 51 -11.80 3.49 6.32
C TYR A 51 -11.50 4.15 7.66
N PHE A 52 -11.25 5.46 7.66
CA PHE A 52 -11.06 6.22 8.90
C PHE A 52 -12.38 6.49 9.63
N ALA A 53 -13.49 6.50 8.92
CA ALA A 53 -14.84 6.76 9.45
C ALA A 53 -15.58 5.48 9.87
N GLU A 54 -15.07 4.29 9.56
CA GLU A 54 -15.71 3.02 9.91
C GLU A 54 -15.88 2.91 11.43
N ALA A 55 -17.10 2.56 11.87
CA ALA A 55 -17.41 2.46 13.29
C ALA A 55 -16.60 1.33 13.96
N PRO A 56 -16.00 1.56 15.12
CA PRO A 56 -15.27 0.52 15.84
C PRO A 56 -16.25 -0.53 16.38
N LEU A 57 -15.92 -1.81 16.21
CA LEU A 57 -16.62 -2.93 16.84
C LEU A 57 -16.13 -3.14 18.27
N ARG A 58 -14.81 -3.05 18.46
CA ARG A 58 -14.19 -3.18 19.79
C ARG A 58 -12.82 -2.49 19.84
N GLN A 59 -12.43 -2.13 21.03
CA GLN A 59 -11.05 -1.73 21.34
C GLN A 59 -10.22 -2.97 21.66
N LEU A 60 -9.01 -3.04 21.12
CA LEU A 60 -8.05 -4.11 21.36
C LEU A 60 -6.98 -3.63 22.33
N GLN A 61 -6.34 -4.59 23.01
CA GLN A 61 -5.23 -4.30 23.91
C GLN A 61 -3.97 -3.92 23.11
N PRO A 62 -3.26 -2.86 23.51
CA PRO A 62 -2.05 -2.39 22.81
C PRO A 62 -0.87 -3.36 22.85
N ASP A 63 -0.89 -4.34 23.75
CA ASP A 63 0.15 -5.37 23.96
C ASP A 63 -0.25 -6.76 23.41
N GLY A 64 -1.39 -6.83 22.70
CA GLY A 64 -1.90 -8.07 22.13
C GLY A 64 -1.19 -8.47 20.83
N THR A 65 -1.46 -9.69 20.37
CA THR A 65 -0.87 -10.27 19.14
C THR A 65 -1.12 -9.39 17.90
N VAL A 66 -2.32 -8.82 17.78
CA VAL A 66 -2.65 -7.90 16.67
C VAL A 66 -1.81 -6.64 16.76
N ALA A 67 -1.66 -6.08 17.96
CA ALA A 67 -0.83 -4.91 18.20
C ALA A 67 0.63 -5.14 17.77
N ALA A 68 1.22 -6.27 18.18
CA ALA A 68 2.58 -6.64 17.80
C ALA A 68 2.73 -6.78 16.28
N LEU A 69 1.76 -7.42 15.60
CA LEU A 69 1.75 -7.53 14.14
C LEU A 69 1.75 -6.15 13.47
N LEU A 70 0.87 -5.26 13.89
CA LEU A 70 0.74 -3.94 13.30
C LEU A 70 1.95 -3.04 13.59
N SER A 71 2.53 -3.13 14.79
CA SER A 71 3.79 -2.44 15.13
C SER A 71 4.93 -2.89 14.23
N ASN A 72 5.06 -4.19 13.98
CA ASN A 72 6.06 -4.72 13.05
C ASN A 72 5.85 -4.18 11.62
N MET A 73 4.60 -4.05 11.18
CA MET A 73 4.29 -3.47 9.87
C MET A 73 4.68 -1.98 9.79
N VAL A 74 4.48 -1.23 10.87
CA VAL A 74 4.95 0.17 10.95
C VAL A 74 6.47 0.24 10.91
N GLY A 75 7.15 -0.66 11.60
CA GLY A 75 8.61 -0.76 11.66
C GLY A 75 9.29 -0.85 10.28
N ILE A 76 8.59 -1.37 9.25
CA ILE A 76 9.12 -1.49 7.88
C ILE A 76 9.45 -0.13 7.25
N ILE A 77 8.65 0.89 7.54
CA ILE A 77 8.84 2.23 6.97
C ILE A 77 9.52 3.20 7.92
N VAL A 78 9.66 2.83 9.20
CA VAL A 78 10.37 3.64 10.18
C VAL A 78 11.87 3.45 9.95
N SER A 79 12.54 4.54 9.67
CA SER A 79 14.01 4.62 9.56
C SER A 79 14.57 5.45 10.72
N ASP A 80 15.47 6.34 10.43
CA ASP A 80 16.16 7.19 11.41
C ASP A 80 15.31 8.39 11.86
N SER A 81 14.07 8.52 11.39
CA SER A 81 13.19 9.66 11.67
C SER A 81 11.91 9.22 12.38
N ILE A 82 11.53 9.96 13.39
CA ILE A 82 10.21 9.85 14.03
C ILE A 82 9.11 10.55 13.24
N HIS A 83 9.45 11.23 12.14
CA HIS A 83 8.49 11.94 11.31
C HIS A 83 8.10 11.09 10.10
N LEU A 84 6.85 10.63 10.09
CA LEU A 84 6.27 9.92 8.97
C LEU A 84 5.50 10.87 8.05
N THR A 85 5.60 10.62 6.76
CA THR A 85 4.80 11.33 5.75
C THR A 85 3.50 10.58 5.54
N PRO A 86 2.33 11.22 5.67
CA PRO A 86 1.04 10.62 5.37
C PRO A 86 0.96 10.03 3.97
N PHE A 87 0.19 8.98 3.81
CA PHE A 87 -0.06 8.36 2.50
C PHE A 87 -1.45 7.72 2.44
N SER A 88 -1.88 7.49 1.20
CA SER A 88 -3.15 6.91 0.87
C SER A 88 -2.99 5.91 -0.28
N GLY A 89 -2.97 4.62 0.08
CA GLY A 89 -2.81 3.52 -0.87
C GLY A 89 -1.37 3.19 -1.24
N THR A 90 -1.21 2.02 -1.88
CA THR A 90 0.07 1.37 -2.16
C THR A 90 1.03 2.22 -2.99
N SER A 91 0.54 2.84 -4.06
CA SER A 91 1.40 3.62 -4.98
C SER A 91 2.05 4.81 -4.29
N GLU A 92 1.32 5.48 -3.40
CA GLU A 92 1.84 6.60 -2.64
C GLU A 92 2.80 6.13 -1.55
N ALA A 93 2.45 5.09 -0.79
CA ALA A 93 3.33 4.48 0.19
C ALA A 93 4.68 4.09 -0.43
N VAL A 94 4.67 3.39 -1.58
CA VAL A 94 5.89 3.00 -2.29
C VAL A 94 6.67 4.21 -2.81
N ARG A 95 5.99 5.25 -3.27
CA ARG A 95 6.65 6.47 -3.73
C ARG A 95 7.42 7.16 -2.59
N ILE A 96 6.85 7.19 -1.39
CA ILE A 96 7.42 7.85 -0.21
C ILE A 96 8.46 6.96 0.47
N TYR A 97 8.14 5.69 0.69
CA TYR A 97 8.88 4.80 1.58
C TYR A 97 9.70 3.71 0.88
N ARG A 98 9.92 3.81 -0.44
CA ARG A 98 10.68 2.79 -1.21
C ARG A 98 12.02 2.45 -0.58
N ASP A 99 12.81 3.46 -0.25
CA ASP A 99 14.15 3.24 0.30
C ASP A 99 14.09 2.64 1.70
N ALA A 100 13.09 3.01 2.51
CA ALA A 100 12.87 2.40 3.82
C ALA A 100 12.47 0.93 3.70
N ILE A 101 11.54 0.60 2.79
CA ILE A 101 11.13 -0.78 2.53
C ILE A 101 12.31 -1.64 2.04
N LEU A 102 13.11 -1.13 1.10
CA LEU A 102 14.30 -1.84 0.61
C LEU A 102 15.37 -2.00 1.69
N ASN A 103 15.54 -1.01 2.57
CA ASN A 103 16.44 -1.11 3.71
C ASN A 103 15.95 -2.15 4.73
N ASP A 104 14.65 -2.22 4.99
CA ASP A 104 14.05 -3.22 5.86
C ASP A 104 14.27 -4.64 5.31
N MET A 105 14.02 -4.85 4.01
CA MET A 105 14.31 -6.13 3.34
C MET A 105 15.77 -6.54 3.50
N LEU A 106 16.69 -5.58 3.33
CA LEU A 106 18.13 -5.83 3.47
C LEU A 106 18.51 -6.15 4.92
N ARG A 107 17.86 -5.53 5.89
CA ARG A 107 18.06 -5.79 7.33
C ARG A 107 17.51 -7.15 7.74
N ASP A 108 16.33 -7.53 7.22
CA ASP A 108 15.64 -8.78 7.56
C ASP A 108 16.41 -10.01 7.03
N ASP A 109 16.92 -9.94 5.79
CA ASP A 109 17.70 -11.03 5.20
C ASP A 109 18.92 -10.53 4.42
N TYR A 110 19.90 -10.03 5.16
CA TYR A 110 21.14 -9.50 4.59
C TYR A 110 21.87 -10.51 3.70
N SER A 111 21.90 -11.77 4.13
CA SER A 111 22.62 -12.84 3.41
C SER A 111 22.01 -13.18 2.06
N ARG A 112 20.69 -13.06 1.94
CA ARG A 112 19.97 -13.29 0.68
C ARG A 112 20.29 -12.25 -0.37
N TYR A 113 20.44 -11.00 0.05
CA TYR A 113 20.58 -9.86 -0.85
C TYR A 113 22.03 -9.38 -1.04
N THR A 114 22.97 -9.94 -0.26
CA THR A 114 24.36 -9.53 -0.32
C THR A 114 25.25 -10.70 -0.71
N GLY A 115 26.14 -10.46 -1.67
CA GLY A 115 27.11 -11.48 -2.14
C GLY A 115 26.49 -12.62 -2.97
N ASN A 116 25.23 -12.50 -3.40
CA ASN A 116 24.59 -13.51 -4.25
C ASN A 116 25.23 -13.58 -5.62
N ARG A 117 26.08 -14.60 -5.84
CA ARG A 117 26.86 -14.78 -7.08
C ARG A 117 26.01 -14.88 -8.33
N GLN A 118 24.85 -15.53 -8.25
CA GLN A 118 23.95 -15.68 -9.40
C GLN A 118 23.36 -14.31 -9.82
N ALA A 119 22.91 -13.52 -8.87
CA ALA A 119 22.40 -12.16 -9.10
C ALA A 119 23.53 -11.26 -9.62
N ILE A 120 24.71 -11.29 -9.00
CA ILE A 120 25.90 -10.53 -9.44
C ILE A 120 26.26 -10.86 -10.89
N ASN A 121 26.34 -12.14 -11.25
CA ASN A 121 26.65 -12.58 -12.62
C ASN A 121 25.59 -12.13 -13.62
N SER A 122 24.31 -12.15 -13.24
CA SER A 122 23.21 -11.69 -14.09
C SER A 122 23.29 -10.19 -14.35
N VAL A 123 23.55 -9.41 -13.31
CA VAL A 123 23.71 -7.95 -13.40
C VAL A 123 24.97 -7.57 -14.19
N SER A 124 26.10 -8.23 -13.96
CA SER A 124 27.38 -7.93 -14.64
C SER A 124 27.33 -8.13 -16.15
N ARG A 125 26.47 -9.01 -16.65
CA ARG A 125 26.26 -9.17 -18.11
C ARG A 125 25.63 -7.93 -18.75
N VAL A 126 24.86 -7.17 -18.01
CA VAL A 126 24.12 -5.99 -18.51
C VAL A 126 24.79 -4.68 -18.08
N TYR A 127 25.48 -4.71 -16.94
CA TYR A 127 26.18 -3.58 -16.32
C TYR A 127 27.63 -4.01 -15.97
N PRO A 128 28.52 -4.19 -16.94
CA PRO A 128 29.85 -4.79 -16.73
C PRO A 128 30.77 -3.96 -15.83
N TYR A 129 30.51 -2.66 -15.68
CA TYR A 129 31.33 -1.76 -14.85
C TYR A 129 30.74 -1.51 -13.48
N LEU A 130 29.60 -2.12 -13.15
CA LEU A 130 28.97 -1.95 -11.86
C LEU A 130 29.63 -2.88 -10.84
N SER A 131 30.28 -2.28 -9.83
CA SER A 131 30.75 -3.00 -8.65
C SER A 131 29.70 -2.89 -7.54
N THR A 132 28.97 -3.96 -7.28
CA THR A 132 28.00 -4.03 -6.20
C THR A 132 27.92 -5.44 -5.64
N SER A 133 27.69 -5.53 -4.34
CA SER A 133 27.43 -6.79 -3.64
C SER A 133 25.96 -6.92 -3.20
N THR A 134 25.23 -5.80 -3.13
CA THR A 134 23.85 -5.74 -2.66
C THR A 134 22.89 -5.66 -3.85
N LEU A 135 22.07 -6.70 -4.02
CA LEU A 135 21.11 -6.83 -5.12
C LEU A 135 19.78 -7.38 -4.62
N ILE A 136 18.74 -6.57 -4.68
CA ILE A 136 17.36 -6.94 -4.34
C ILE A 136 16.58 -7.06 -5.65
N ALA A 137 16.04 -8.25 -5.95
CA ALA A 137 15.25 -8.45 -7.15
C ALA A 137 13.93 -7.65 -7.08
N LYS A 138 13.48 -7.12 -8.22
CA LYS A 138 12.21 -6.38 -8.30
C LYS A 138 11.04 -7.23 -7.83
N ASP A 139 11.02 -8.52 -8.16
CA ASP A 139 9.95 -9.44 -7.80
C ASP A 139 9.89 -9.67 -6.29
N ASP A 140 11.04 -9.73 -5.59
CA ASP A 140 11.09 -9.78 -4.12
C ASP A 140 10.51 -8.50 -3.51
N PHE A 141 10.86 -7.34 -4.06
CA PHE A 141 10.32 -6.06 -3.62
C PHE A 141 8.80 -5.98 -3.86
N GLU A 142 8.30 -6.39 -5.03
CA GLU A 142 6.86 -6.46 -5.33
C GLU A 142 6.12 -7.37 -4.34
N ASN A 143 6.70 -8.53 -3.99
CA ASN A 143 6.12 -9.44 -3.00
C ASN A 143 6.02 -8.81 -1.61
N VAL A 144 7.03 -8.05 -1.18
CA VAL A 144 7.00 -7.32 0.08
C VAL A 144 5.94 -6.22 0.03
N VAL A 145 5.89 -5.43 -1.04
CA VAL A 145 4.87 -4.39 -1.22
C VAL A 145 3.46 -5.00 -1.21
N PHE A 146 3.24 -6.12 -1.90
CA PHE A 146 1.95 -6.80 -1.87
C PHE A 146 1.58 -7.28 -0.46
N ARG A 147 2.53 -7.86 0.25
CA ARG A 147 2.29 -8.37 1.61
C ARG A 147 1.88 -7.24 2.56
N TYR A 148 2.60 -6.13 2.56
CA TYR A 148 2.44 -5.07 3.56
C TYR A 148 1.51 -3.95 3.13
N PHE A 149 1.36 -3.68 1.83
CA PHE A 149 0.54 -2.56 1.32
C PHE A 149 -0.60 -3.00 0.39
N GLY A 150 -0.74 -4.29 0.10
CA GLY A 150 -1.88 -4.85 -0.60
C GLY A 150 -1.94 -4.64 -2.11
N GLY A 151 -1.01 -3.89 -2.70
CA GLY A 151 -1.03 -3.59 -4.13
C GLY A 151 -0.08 -4.45 -4.94
N THR A 152 -0.46 -4.74 -6.19
CA THR A 152 0.32 -5.55 -7.14
C THR A 152 1.06 -4.72 -8.19
N SER A 153 0.68 -3.44 -8.36
CA SER A 153 1.30 -2.56 -9.35
C SER A 153 2.29 -1.62 -8.68
N VAL A 154 3.57 -1.83 -8.95
CA VAL A 154 4.67 -1.06 -8.40
C VAL A 154 5.43 -0.34 -9.52
N SER A 155 5.61 0.97 -9.37
CA SER A 155 6.51 1.73 -10.26
C SER A 155 7.94 1.65 -9.76
N HIS A 156 8.78 0.91 -10.49
CA HIS A 156 10.21 0.77 -10.18
C HIS A 156 10.98 2.01 -10.61
N LYS A 157 11.61 2.68 -9.64
CA LYS A 157 12.46 3.86 -9.85
C LYS A 157 13.58 3.85 -8.83
N SER A 158 14.67 4.55 -9.12
CA SER A 158 15.70 4.84 -8.12
C SER A 158 15.15 5.77 -7.04
N GLY A 159 15.57 5.53 -5.81
CA GLY A 159 15.41 6.43 -4.67
C GLY A 159 16.69 7.20 -4.39
N THR A 160 16.86 7.66 -3.16
CA THR A 160 18.08 8.33 -2.67
C THR A 160 19.14 7.34 -2.24
N ALA A 161 18.75 6.24 -1.60
CA ALA A 161 19.64 5.21 -1.06
C ALA A 161 19.79 4.02 -2.00
N PHE A 162 18.77 3.71 -2.80
CA PHE A 162 18.76 2.57 -3.72
C PHE A 162 18.59 3.01 -5.17
N SER A 163 19.48 2.50 -6.03
CA SER A 163 19.39 2.68 -7.48
C SER A 163 18.69 1.49 -8.12
N TYR A 164 17.76 1.75 -9.04
CA TYR A 164 17.07 0.70 -9.80
C TYR A 164 17.78 0.43 -11.13
N LEU A 165 18.24 -0.78 -11.31
CA LEU A 165 18.89 -1.27 -12.52
C LEU A 165 17.83 -1.84 -13.48
N SER A 166 17.18 -0.96 -14.24
CA SER A 166 15.97 -1.28 -15.01
C SER A 166 16.16 -2.41 -16.02
N ARG A 167 17.33 -2.51 -16.67
CA ARG A 167 17.64 -3.57 -17.67
C ARG A 167 17.90 -4.93 -17.02
N ALA A 168 18.24 -4.97 -15.74
CA ALA A 168 18.50 -6.21 -15.01
C ALA A 168 17.38 -6.55 -14.02
N GLY A 169 16.48 -5.61 -13.68
CA GLY A 169 15.39 -5.82 -12.75
C GLY A 169 15.82 -5.95 -11.29
N TYR A 170 16.87 -5.22 -10.88
CA TYR A 170 17.39 -5.24 -9.52
C TYR A 170 17.49 -3.83 -8.92
N TYR A 171 17.30 -3.74 -7.61
CA TYR A 171 17.76 -2.61 -6.81
C TYR A 171 19.14 -2.90 -6.26
N THR A 172 19.96 -1.86 -6.16
CA THR A 172 21.31 -1.93 -5.59
C THR A 172 21.57 -0.73 -4.69
N SER A 173 22.37 -0.92 -3.66
CA SER A 173 22.85 0.14 -2.79
C SER A 173 24.31 -0.09 -2.43
N PRO A 174 25.14 0.95 -2.38
CA PRO A 174 26.47 0.88 -1.80
C PRO A 174 26.46 0.88 -0.28
N LEU A 175 25.29 1.17 0.33
CA LEU A 175 25.15 1.30 1.76
C LEU A 175 24.89 -0.05 2.42
N GLN A 176 25.31 -0.16 3.68
CA GLN A 176 24.86 -1.24 4.57
C GLN A 176 23.44 -0.95 5.06
N ALA A 177 22.73 -2.00 5.49
CA ALA A 177 21.43 -1.84 6.14
C ALA A 177 21.57 -0.93 7.37
N ARG A 178 20.62 0.01 7.49
CA ARG A 178 20.57 0.90 8.66
C ARG A 178 19.68 0.26 9.71
N GLU A 179 20.08 0.40 10.96
CA GLU A 179 19.24 -0.02 12.07
C GLU A 179 18.05 0.95 12.23
N CYS A 180 16.90 0.41 12.57
CA CYS A 180 15.76 1.21 12.98
C CYS A 180 15.92 1.52 14.48
N VAL A 181 15.93 2.79 14.83
CA VAL A 181 16.16 3.28 16.21
C VAL A 181 14.87 3.73 16.88
N ALA A 182 13.78 3.87 16.11
CA ALA A 182 12.52 4.35 16.64
C ALA A 182 11.63 3.19 17.10
N GLU A 183 11.05 3.36 18.28
CA GLU A 183 10.08 2.45 18.87
C GLU A 183 8.65 2.91 18.55
N VAL A 184 7.76 1.96 18.28
CA VAL A 184 6.34 2.20 18.03
C VAL A 184 5.57 2.03 19.33
N GLU A 185 4.98 3.10 19.84
CA GLU A 185 4.12 3.05 21.02
C GLU A 185 2.66 3.22 20.61
N ILE A 186 1.86 2.17 20.77
CA ILE A 186 0.44 2.20 20.44
C ILE A 186 -0.33 2.90 21.55
N ARG A 187 -1.09 3.93 21.20
CA ARG A 187 -1.98 4.67 22.11
C ARG A 187 -3.37 4.06 22.12
N GLU A 188 -3.91 3.78 20.94
CA GLU A 188 -5.23 3.21 20.77
C GLU A 188 -5.24 2.23 19.60
N LEU A 189 -5.98 1.14 19.75
CA LEU A 189 -6.17 0.14 18.71
C LEU A 189 -7.62 -0.29 18.67
N TYR A 190 -8.25 -0.13 17.53
CA TYR A 190 -9.64 -0.50 17.28
C TYR A 190 -9.74 -1.52 16.17
N GLU A 191 -10.59 -2.51 16.37
CA GLU A 191 -11.06 -3.41 15.34
C GLU A 191 -12.39 -2.91 14.80
N THR A 192 -12.53 -2.83 13.49
CA THR A 192 -13.76 -2.59 12.77
C THR A 192 -14.17 -3.85 12.00
N GLU A 193 -15.26 -3.79 11.24
CA GLU A 193 -15.65 -4.95 10.41
C GLU A 193 -14.57 -5.37 9.42
N HIS A 194 -13.96 -4.40 8.74
CA HIS A 194 -13.04 -4.66 7.62
C HIS A 194 -11.61 -4.23 7.90
N THR A 195 -11.38 -3.45 8.97
CA THR A 195 -10.05 -2.86 9.22
C THR A 195 -9.59 -3.00 10.68
N TYR A 196 -8.30 -2.71 10.88
CA TYR A 196 -7.76 -2.26 12.15
C TYR A 196 -7.37 -0.79 12.02
N ARG A 197 -7.72 0.02 13.01
CA ARG A 197 -7.31 1.41 13.12
C ARG A 197 -6.45 1.60 14.34
N MET A 198 -5.21 2.02 14.13
CA MET A 198 -4.21 2.16 15.17
C MET A 198 -3.76 3.61 15.30
N GLN A 199 -3.83 4.16 16.51
CA GLN A 199 -3.16 5.39 16.85
C GLN A 199 -1.85 5.06 17.57
N PHE A 200 -0.77 5.69 17.14
CA PHE A 200 0.56 5.43 17.68
C PHE A 200 1.43 6.68 17.62
N VAL A 201 2.49 6.66 18.42
CA VAL A 201 3.60 7.60 18.33
C VAL A 201 4.90 6.83 18.08
N LEU A 202 5.89 7.51 17.55
CA LEU A 202 7.25 7.01 17.41
C LEU A 202 8.12 7.70 18.45
N THR A 203 8.98 6.93 19.11
CA THR A 203 9.94 7.45 20.08
C THR A 203 11.35 7.03 19.68
N ALA A 204 12.25 8.01 19.57
CA ALA A 204 13.66 7.77 19.30
C ALA A 204 14.51 8.84 20.01
N ASN A 205 15.60 8.43 20.63
CA ASN A 205 16.56 9.31 21.31
C ASN A 205 15.91 10.25 22.35
N GLY A 206 14.79 9.82 22.96
CA GLY A 206 14.07 10.63 23.95
C GLY A 206 13.10 11.66 23.35
N GLU A 207 12.98 11.73 22.03
CA GLU A 207 11.99 12.52 21.32
C GLU A 207 10.79 11.65 20.93
N THR A 208 9.60 12.24 20.95
CA THR A 208 8.35 11.57 20.57
C THR A 208 7.68 12.35 19.45
N SER A 209 7.20 11.63 18.45
CA SER A 209 6.47 12.20 17.30
C SER A 209 5.08 12.74 17.68
N ASP A 210 4.44 13.40 16.72
CA ASP A 210 2.99 13.57 16.73
C ASP A 210 2.26 12.21 16.71
N ILE A 211 0.97 12.24 17.04
CA ILE A 211 0.13 11.05 16.97
C ILE A 211 -0.23 10.76 15.51
N TYR A 212 0.13 9.58 15.06
CA TYR A 212 -0.27 9.06 13.76
C TYR A 212 -1.50 8.17 13.86
N THR A 213 -2.31 8.16 12.82
CA THR A 213 -3.41 7.20 12.68
C THR A 213 -3.19 6.35 11.43
N ALA A 214 -3.01 5.05 11.63
CA ALA A 214 -2.87 4.06 10.56
C ALA A 214 -4.13 3.24 10.39
N VAL A 215 -4.44 2.86 9.15
CA VAL A 215 -5.54 1.96 8.80
C VAL A 215 -4.98 0.74 8.08
N PHE A 216 -5.30 -0.44 8.60
CA PHE A 216 -4.92 -1.74 8.05
C PHE A 216 -6.17 -2.49 7.62
N VAL A 217 -6.24 -2.91 6.36
CA VAL A 217 -7.38 -3.66 5.83
C VAL A 217 -7.18 -5.15 6.04
N LYS A 218 -8.18 -5.82 6.58
CA LYS A 218 -8.18 -7.27 6.81
C LYS A 218 -8.35 -8.01 5.49
N ARG A 219 -7.66 -9.13 5.34
CA ARG A 219 -7.86 -10.09 4.25
C ARG A 219 -8.66 -11.29 4.73
N ASN A 220 -9.24 -12.02 3.78
CA ASN A 220 -10.04 -13.21 4.08
C ASN A 220 -9.23 -14.35 4.70
N ASP A 221 -7.91 -14.35 4.54
CA ASP A 221 -6.98 -15.33 5.11
C ASP A 221 -6.53 -15.00 6.54
N GLY A 222 -7.09 -13.94 7.13
CA GLY A 222 -6.74 -13.48 8.47
C GLY A 222 -5.52 -12.55 8.53
N SER A 223 -4.81 -12.36 7.41
CA SER A 223 -3.75 -11.35 7.32
C SER A 223 -4.34 -9.94 7.13
N CYS A 224 -3.49 -8.93 7.18
CA CYS A 224 -3.89 -7.56 6.86
C CYS A 224 -2.80 -6.85 6.04
N TYR A 225 -3.13 -5.69 5.50
CA TYR A 225 -2.18 -4.82 4.83
C TYR A 225 -2.43 -3.36 5.17
N TRP A 226 -1.39 -2.57 5.17
CA TRP A 226 -1.44 -1.16 5.51
C TRP A 226 -1.99 -0.34 4.33
N LYS A 227 -3.11 0.30 4.55
CA LYS A 227 -3.86 1.04 3.52
C LYS A 227 -3.56 2.53 3.52
N ALA A 228 -3.48 3.14 4.70
CA ALA A 228 -3.34 4.59 4.83
C ALA A 228 -2.71 5.00 6.16
N LEU A 229 -2.07 6.18 6.14
CA LEU A 229 -1.48 6.87 7.27
C LEU A 229 -1.86 8.35 7.21
N ARG A 230 -2.24 8.94 8.35
CA ARG A 230 -2.44 10.38 8.52
C ARG A 230 -1.99 10.84 9.90
#